data_b09da205133611ed214290b3110f8161
#
_entry.id   b09da205133611ed214290b3110f8161
#
_cell.length_a   1.000
_cell.length_b   1.000
_cell.length_c   1.000
_cell.angle_alpha   90.00
_cell.angle_beta   90.00
_cell.angle_gamma   90.00
#
_symmetry.space_group_name_H-M   'P 1'
#
loop_
_entity.id
_entity.type
_entity.pdbx_description
1 polymer ?
#
loop_
_entity_poly.entity_id
_entity_poly.type
_entity_poly.pdbx_seq_one_letter_code
_entity_poly.pdbx_strand_id
1 'polypeptide(L)'
;MRVLIAAGGTAGHINPALAIAGAIKKADPTAEIHFAGRKEGMEYRLVTQAGYPFHHIEITGFQRKLSLNNIKRNIITLWNLALSGPKAKKMMKDIQPDLVIGCGGYVSGPVVRCAARQGIKTALHEQNAFPGVTNKLLAPDVAVSYTHLRAHETSAHL
;
A
#
# COMPACT_ATOMS: atom_id res chain seq x y z
N MET A 1 -16.44 6.65 -6.34
CA MET A 1 -15.09 6.86 -5.77
C MET A 1 -14.15 5.80 -6.31
N ARG A 2 -12.92 6.17 -6.74
CA ARG A 2 -11.87 5.22 -7.14
C ARG A 2 -10.84 5.07 -6.03
N VAL A 3 -10.57 3.83 -5.66
CA VAL A 3 -9.63 3.50 -4.57
C VAL A 3 -8.55 2.58 -5.11
N LEU A 4 -7.29 2.92 -4.86
CA LEU A 4 -6.15 2.06 -5.14
C LEU A 4 -5.59 1.53 -3.82
N ILE A 5 -5.53 0.21 -3.68
CA ILE A 5 -4.99 -0.46 -2.49
C ILE A 5 -3.67 -1.12 -2.83
N ALA A 6 -2.62 -0.76 -2.11
CA ALA A 6 -1.29 -1.34 -2.25
C ALA A 6 -0.99 -2.27 -1.09
N ALA A 7 -0.82 -3.55 -1.39
CA ALA A 7 -0.49 -4.58 -0.41
C ALA A 7 0.34 -5.68 -1.06
N GLY A 8 1.25 -6.28 -0.32
CA GLY A 8 2.03 -7.37 -0.89
C GLY A 8 2.93 -8.09 0.09
N GLY A 9 3.53 -9.17 -0.41
CA GLY A 9 4.52 -9.97 0.29
C GLY A 9 3.94 -11.13 1.11
N THR A 10 2.92 -10.90 1.92
CA THR A 10 2.34 -11.94 2.79
C THR A 10 0.83 -11.84 2.88
N ALA A 11 0.17 -12.95 3.20
CA ALA A 11 -1.27 -12.99 3.47
C ALA A 11 -1.69 -12.03 4.60
N GLY A 12 -0.80 -11.78 5.57
CA GLY A 12 -1.02 -10.83 6.66
C GLY A 12 -1.23 -9.38 6.21
N HIS A 13 -0.70 -9.00 5.05
CA HIS A 13 -0.96 -7.70 4.43
C HIS A 13 -2.15 -7.73 3.45
N ILE A 14 -2.31 -8.86 2.74
CA ILE A 14 -3.28 -8.96 1.65
C ILE A 14 -4.70 -9.18 2.19
N ASN A 15 -4.88 -10.02 3.21
CA ASN A 15 -6.21 -10.29 3.78
C ASN A 15 -6.87 -9.03 4.37
N PRO A 16 -6.19 -8.21 5.20
CA PRO A 16 -6.74 -6.93 5.62
C PRO A 16 -7.07 -5.99 4.45
N ALA A 17 -6.24 -5.96 3.41
CA ALA A 17 -6.49 -5.16 2.22
C ALA A 17 -7.77 -5.59 1.49
N LEU A 18 -8.01 -6.90 1.35
CA LEU A 18 -9.26 -7.45 0.79
C LEU A 18 -10.46 -7.18 1.69
N ALA A 19 -10.29 -7.24 3.01
CA ALA A 19 -11.36 -6.90 3.97
C ALA A 19 -11.76 -5.42 3.86
N ILE A 20 -10.77 -4.52 3.74
CA ILE A 20 -11.01 -3.08 3.51
C ILE A 20 -11.75 -2.86 2.19
N ALA A 21 -11.32 -3.53 1.12
CA ALA A 21 -12.00 -3.47 -0.18
C ALA A 21 -13.46 -3.91 -0.07
N GLY A 22 -13.72 -5.02 0.59
CA GLY A 22 -15.08 -5.51 0.85
C GLY A 22 -15.93 -4.53 1.67
N ALA A 23 -15.35 -3.93 2.70
CA ALA A 23 -16.04 -2.92 3.52
C ALA A 23 -16.38 -1.65 2.71
N ILE A 24 -15.46 -1.17 1.87
CA ILE A 24 -15.71 -0.04 0.97
C ILE A 24 -16.83 -0.37 -0.02
N LYS A 25 -16.79 -1.55 -0.65
CA LYS A 25 -17.84 -2.00 -1.58
C LYS A 25 -19.20 -2.14 -0.93
N LYS A 26 -19.24 -2.56 0.34
CA LYS A 26 -20.48 -2.64 1.11
C LYS A 26 -21.05 -1.24 1.42
N ALA A 27 -20.19 -0.27 1.72
CA ALA A 27 -20.59 1.10 2.00
C ALA A 27 -20.94 1.89 0.74
N ASP A 28 -20.20 1.67 -0.35
CA ASP A 28 -20.42 2.29 -1.67
C ASP A 28 -20.28 1.23 -2.77
N PRO A 29 -21.39 0.61 -3.18
CA PRO A 29 -21.38 -0.40 -4.27
C PRO A 29 -20.84 0.15 -5.61
N THR A 30 -20.89 1.47 -5.81
CA THR A 30 -20.38 2.13 -7.02
C THR A 30 -18.87 2.40 -6.99
N ALA A 31 -18.22 2.20 -5.85
CA ALA A 31 -16.78 2.41 -5.74
C ALA A 31 -16.00 1.47 -6.68
N GLU A 32 -15.07 2.03 -7.42
CA GLU A 32 -14.11 1.28 -8.23
C GLU A 32 -12.88 0.99 -7.40
N ILE A 33 -12.55 -0.28 -7.17
CA ILE A 33 -11.42 -0.68 -6.34
C ILE A 33 -10.40 -1.39 -7.19
N HIS A 34 -9.18 -0.88 -7.15
CA HIS A 34 -8.01 -1.40 -7.84
C HIS A 34 -6.96 -1.82 -6.82
N PHE A 35 -6.15 -2.81 -7.18
CA PHE A 35 -5.01 -3.23 -6.37
C PHE A 35 -3.70 -3.04 -7.11
N ALA A 36 -2.65 -2.71 -6.36
CA ALA A 36 -1.28 -2.65 -6.85
C ALA A 36 -0.41 -3.66 -6.10
N GLY A 37 0.40 -4.40 -6.86
CA GLY A 37 1.28 -5.42 -6.30
C GLY A 37 2.24 -6.00 -7.32
N ARG A 38 2.98 -7.03 -6.93
CA ARG A 38 3.87 -7.78 -7.82
C ARG A 38 3.11 -8.93 -8.48
N LYS A 39 3.31 -9.12 -9.78
CA LYS A 39 2.65 -10.19 -10.54
C LYS A 39 3.07 -11.59 -10.07
N GLU A 40 4.31 -11.74 -9.60
CA GLU A 40 4.86 -12.99 -9.09
C GLU A 40 4.57 -13.20 -7.60
N GLY A 41 3.87 -12.26 -6.96
CA GLY A 41 3.52 -12.30 -5.55
C GLY A 41 2.23 -13.06 -5.26
N MET A 42 2.03 -13.42 -4.00
CA MET A 42 0.80 -14.01 -3.50
C MET A 42 -0.39 -13.06 -3.71
N GLU A 43 -0.13 -11.76 -3.67
CA GLU A 43 -1.10 -10.69 -3.86
C GLU A 43 -1.83 -10.80 -5.21
N TYR A 44 -1.13 -11.11 -6.28
CA TYR A 44 -1.75 -11.27 -7.60
C TYR A 44 -2.84 -12.35 -7.58
N ARG A 45 -2.50 -13.53 -7.05
CA ARG A 45 -3.44 -14.65 -7.00
C ARG A 45 -4.66 -14.33 -6.12
N LEU A 46 -4.44 -13.84 -4.90
CA LEU A 46 -5.53 -13.62 -3.95
C LEU A 46 -6.47 -12.49 -4.40
N VAL A 47 -5.92 -11.42 -4.94
CA VAL A 47 -6.70 -10.27 -5.41
C VAL A 47 -7.50 -10.62 -6.67
N THR A 48 -6.90 -11.33 -7.64
CA THR A 48 -7.59 -11.74 -8.86
C THR A 48 -8.66 -12.79 -8.59
N GLN A 49 -8.44 -13.72 -7.64
CA GLN A 49 -9.46 -14.64 -7.17
C GLN A 49 -10.65 -13.93 -6.51
N ALA A 50 -10.39 -12.82 -5.83
CA ALA A 50 -11.44 -11.98 -5.24
C ALA A 50 -12.16 -11.08 -6.28
N GLY A 51 -11.75 -11.11 -7.55
CA GLY A 51 -12.40 -10.40 -8.66
C GLY A 51 -12.03 -8.93 -8.79
N TYR A 52 -10.97 -8.45 -8.12
CA TYR A 52 -10.53 -7.06 -8.25
C TYR A 52 -9.50 -6.87 -9.36
N PRO A 53 -9.55 -5.72 -10.09
CA PRO A 53 -8.51 -5.31 -11.02
C PRO A 53 -7.15 -5.20 -10.32
N PHE A 54 -6.12 -5.76 -10.96
CA PHE A 54 -4.76 -5.80 -10.42
C PHE A 54 -3.78 -5.08 -11.34
N HIS A 55 -3.01 -4.16 -10.78
CA HIS A 55 -1.99 -3.38 -11.47
C HIS A 55 -0.61 -3.83 -11.03
N HIS A 56 0.17 -4.28 -11.98
CA HIS A 56 1.52 -4.75 -11.74
C HIS A 56 2.48 -3.56 -11.57
N ILE A 57 3.25 -3.60 -10.50
CA ILE A 57 4.40 -2.72 -10.30
C ILE A 57 5.68 -3.54 -10.18
N GLU A 58 6.61 -3.32 -11.11
CA GLU A 58 7.94 -3.89 -11.01
C GLU A 58 8.78 -3.09 -10.03
N ILE A 59 9.35 -3.80 -9.08
CA ILE A 59 10.33 -3.27 -8.15
C ILE A 59 11.68 -3.80 -8.60
N THR A 60 12.40 -3.03 -9.40
CA THR A 60 13.75 -3.38 -9.86
C THR A 60 14.75 -3.16 -8.73
N GLY A 61 15.65 -4.12 -8.53
CA GLY A 61 16.75 -4.02 -7.55
C GLY A 61 16.61 -4.87 -6.29
N PHE A 62 15.63 -5.76 -6.23
CA PHE A 62 15.43 -6.64 -5.07
C PHE A 62 16.46 -7.78 -5.05
N GLN A 63 17.46 -7.70 -4.16
CA GLN A 63 18.34 -8.84 -3.88
C GLN A 63 17.64 -9.84 -2.97
N ARG A 64 17.48 -11.07 -3.43
CA ARG A 64 16.81 -12.19 -2.74
C ARG A 64 17.48 -12.68 -1.44
N LYS A 65 18.59 -12.10 -1.00
CA LYS A 65 19.27 -12.53 0.23
C LYS A 65 18.72 -11.76 1.43
N LEU A 66 17.96 -12.49 2.24
CA LEU A 66 17.36 -12.06 3.49
C LEU A 66 18.42 -11.91 4.60
N SER A 67 19.05 -10.76 4.68
CA SER A 67 19.78 -10.32 5.87
C SER A 67 19.11 -9.06 6.41
N LEU A 68 18.96 -8.93 7.72
CA LEU A 68 18.29 -7.82 8.38
C LEU A 68 18.88 -6.44 8.00
N ASN A 69 20.20 -6.36 7.78
CA ASN A 69 20.85 -5.15 7.29
C ASN A 69 20.55 -4.83 5.82
N ASN A 70 20.32 -5.86 4.99
CA ASN A 70 19.96 -5.69 3.59
C ASN A 70 18.49 -5.29 3.43
N ILE A 71 17.61 -5.67 4.34
CA ILE A 71 16.20 -5.28 4.33
C ILE A 71 16.08 -3.77 4.48
N LYS A 72 16.83 -3.15 5.40
CA LYS A 72 16.82 -1.69 5.63
C LYS A 72 17.36 -0.92 4.43
N ARG A 73 18.47 -1.37 3.84
CA ARG A 73 19.06 -0.77 2.64
C ARG A 73 18.18 -0.97 1.40
N ASN A 74 17.56 -2.14 1.25
CA ASN A 74 16.67 -2.44 0.13
C ASN A 74 15.39 -1.62 0.21
N ILE A 75 14.84 -1.35 1.39
CA ILE A 75 13.69 -0.46 1.58
C ILE A 75 14.04 0.97 1.16
N ILE A 76 15.22 1.47 1.52
CA ILE A 76 15.68 2.82 1.14
C ILE A 76 15.90 2.91 -0.38
N THR A 77 16.49 1.88 -0.98
CA THR A 77 16.73 1.82 -2.43
C THR A 77 15.43 1.74 -3.21
N LEU A 78 14.48 0.91 -2.77
CA LEU A 78 13.11 0.86 -3.30
C LEU A 78 12.40 2.20 -3.19
N TRP A 79 12.58 2.86 -2.08
CA TRP A 79 12.01 4.16 -1.78
C TRP A 79 12.51 5.23 -2.75
N ASN A 80 13.80 5.25 -3.02
CA ASN A 80 14.41 6.20 -3.95
C ASN A 80 14.06 5.91 -5.41
N LEU A 81 14.04 4.65 -5.81
CA LEU A 81 13.69 4.22 -7.18
C LEU A 81 12.21 4.46 -7.51
N ALA A 82 11.32 4.19 -6.58
CA ALA A 82 9.89 4.35 -6.81
C ALA A 82 9.41 5.81 -6.76
N LEU A 83 10.18 6.71 -6.15
CA LEU A 83 9.89 8.14 -6.14
C LEU A 83 10.05 8.78 -7.51
N SER A 84 10.95 8.23 -8.32
CA SER A 84 11.20 8.66 -9.69
C SER A 84 10.57 7.70 -10.72
N GLY A 85 9.90 6.64 -10.27
CA GLY A 85 9.44 5.56 -11.12
C GLY A 85 8.33 6.00 -12.09
N PRO A 86 8.58 5.96 -13.41
CA PRO A 86 7.56 6.30 -14.40
C PRO A 86 6.31 5.41 -14.30
N LYS A 87 6.46 4.17 -13.76
CA LYS A 87 5.36 3.21 -13.61
C LYS A 87 4.36 3.61 -12.53
N ALA A 88 4.82 4.04 -11.35
CA ALA A 88 3.90 4.51 -10.29
C ALA A 88 3.16 5.77 -10.72
N LYS A 89 3.86 6.71 -11.36
CA LYS A 89 3.23 7.92 -11.93
C LYS A 89 2.22 7.59 -13.02
N LYS A 90 2.56 6.65 -13.91
CA LYS A 90 1.65 6.18 -14.95
C LYS A 90 0.41 5.53 -14.33
N MET A 91 0.57 4.68 -13.32
CA MET A 91 -0.53 4.05 -12.58
C MET A 91 -1.49 5.10 -11.97
N MET A 92 -0.95 6.14 -11.31
CA MET A 92 -1.77 7.24 -10.79
C MET A 92 -2.53 7.97 -11.91
N LYS A 93 -1.87 8.21 -13.06
CA LYS A 93 -2.49 8.86 -14.22
C LYS A 93 -3.58 8.00 -14.86
N ASP A 94 -3.35 6.70 -14.98
CA ASP A 94 -4.28 5.78 -15.65
C ASP A 94 -5.52 5.49 -14.78
N ILE A 95 -5.32 5.31 -13.46
CA ILE A 95 -6.40 4.98 -12.52
C ILE A 95 -7.10 6.24 -12.04
N GLN A 96 -6.38 7.34 -11.85
CA GLN A 96 -6.88 8.58 -11.24
C GLN A 96 -7.59 8.31 -9.90
N PRO A 97 -6.91 7.70 -8.91
CA PRO A 97 -7.56 7.34 -7.65
C PRO A 97 -7.88 8.58 -6.83
N ASP A 98 -9.04 8.58 -6.18
CA ASP A 98 -9.44 9.58 -5.18
C ASP A 98 -8.78 9.31 -3.83
N LEU A 99 -8.45 8.02 -3.57
CA LEU A 99 -7.85 7.54 -2.34
C LEU A 99 -6.86 6.41 -2.63
N VAL A 100 -5.69 6.47 -2.01
CA VAL A 100 -4.69 5.39 -2.05
C VAL A 100 -4.48 4.84 -0.64
N ILE A 101 -4.61 3.53 -0.46
CA ILE A 101 -4.46 2.84 0.82
C ILE A 101 -3.26 1.92 0.80
N GLY A 102 -2.35 2.08 1.74
CA GLY A 102 -1.24 1.16 1.96
C GLY A 102 -1.54 0.20 3.10
N CYS A 103 -1.52 -1.11 2.81
CA CYS A 103 -1.73 -2.16 3.82
C CYS A 103 -0.45 -2.92 4.19
N GLY A 104 0.70 -2.35 3.84
CA GLY A 104 1.99 -2.94 4.16
C GLY A 104 2.62 -3.75 3.02
N GLY A 105 3.83 -4.24 3.29
CA GLY A 105 4.68 -4.83 2.27
C GLY A 105 5.47 -3.80 1.47
N TYR A 106 6.44 -4.31 0.67
CA TYR A 106 7.37 -3.44 -0.07
C TYR A 106 6.72 -2.61 -1.17
N VAL A 107 5.58 -3.05 -1.69
CA VAL A 107 4.82 -2.36 -2.74
C VAL A 107 4.09 -1.14 -2.21
N SER A 108 3.62 -1.20 -0.98
CA SER A 108 2.84 -0.15 -0.34
C SER A 108 3.61 1.18 -0.28
N GLY A 109 4.88 1.13 0.13
CA GLY A 109 5.71 2.32 0.26
C GLY A 109 5.76 3.21 -0.98
N PRO A 110 6.24 2.68 -2.10
CA PRO A 110 6.35 3.42 -3.36
C PRO A 110 5.04 3.98 -3.87
N VAL A 111 3.98 3.19 -3.83
CA VAL A 111 2.67 3.57 -4.37
C VAL A 111 2.06 4.70 -3.55
N VAL A 112 2.02 4.54 -2.21
CA VAL A 112 1.44 5.56 -1.31
C VAL A 112 2.22 6.87 -1.37
N ARG A 113 3.55 6.81 -1.37
CA ARG A 113 4.36 8.03 -1.43
C ARG A 113 4.23 8.76 -2.77
N CYS A 114 4.13 8.01 -3.87
CA CYS A 114 3.86 8.60 -5.18
C CYS A 114 2.52 9.34 -5.20
N ALA A 115 1.49 8.76 -4.59
CA ALA A 115 0.17 9.38 -4.46
C ALA A 115 0.21 10.63 -3.57
N ALA A 116 0.82 10.55 -2.39
CA ALA A 116 0.94 11.67 -1.46
C ALA A 116 1.64 12.87 -2.09
N ARG A 117 2.72 12.64 -2.84
CA ARG A 117 3.44 13.71 -3.57
C ARG A 117 2.64 14.35 -4.69
N GLN A 118 1.62 13.69 -5.20
CA GLN A 118 0.69 14.22 -6.20
C GLN A 118 -0.55 14.85 -5.56
N GLY A 119 -0.61 14.98 -4.24
CA GLY A 119 -1.74 15.54 -3.51
C GLY A 119 -2.97 14.62 -3.47
N ILE A 120 -2.83 13.35 -3.83
CA ILE A 120 -3.90 12.35 -3.73
C ILE A 120 -4.06 11.97 -2.26
N LYS A 121 -5.30 11.85 -1.78
CA LYS A 121 -5.58 11.41 -0.40
C LYS A 121 -4.96 10.02 -0.16
N THR A 122 -4.30 9.86 0.97
CA THR A 122 -3.62 8.61 1.33
C THR A 122 -3.98 8.15 2.73
N ALA A 123 -4.06 6.84 2.92
CA ALA A 123 -4.25 6.21 4.21
C ALA A 123 -3.30 5.02 4.38
N LEU A 124 -2.89 4.75 5.60
CA LEU A 124 -2.12 3.56 5.97
C LEU A 124 -2.92 2.69 6.92
N HIS A 125 -2.92 1.40 6.66
CA HIS A 125 -3.42 0.38 7.57
C HIS A 125 -2.24 -0.43 8.13
N GLU A 126 -2.17 -0.53 9.46
CA GLU A 126 -1.19 -1.37 10.15
C GLU A 126 -1.92 -2.44 10.97
N GLN A 127 -1.68 -3.68 10.64
CA GLN A 127 -2.29 -4.83 11.29
C GLN A 127 -1.51 -5.35 12.49
N ASN A 128 -0.28 -4.87 12.69
CA ASN A 128 0.57 -5.29 13.80
C ASN A 128 0.54 -4.28 14.95
N ALA A 129 0.83 -4.74 16.17
CA ALA A 129 0.95 -3.89 17.35
C ALA A 129 2.06 -2.83 17.20
N PHE A 130 3.10 -3.15 16.43
CA PHE A 130 4.19 -2.23 16.12
C PHE A 130 4.22 -1.97 14.62
N PRO A 131 4.22 -0.69 14.19
CA PRO A 131 4.23 -0.35 12.78
C PRO A 131 5.50 -0.87 12.10
N GLY A 132 5.31 -1.51 10.95
CA GLY A 132 6.39 -1.94 10.08
C GLY A 132 7.24 -0.76 9.58
N VAL A 133 8.47 -1.06 9.11
CA VAL A 133 9.41 0.00 8.66
C VAL A 133 8.79 0.86 7.56
N THR A 134 8.08 0.26 6.62
CA THR A 134 7.41 0.98 5.52
C THR A 134 6.38 1.97 6.06
N ASN A 135 5.53 1.56 6.99
CA ASN A 135 4.49 2.42 7.55
C ASN A 135 5.09 3.55 8.40
N LYS A 136 6.18 3.29 9.15
CA LYS A 136 6.92 4.34 9.88
C LYS A 136 7.49 5.42 8.97
N LEU A 137 8.02 5.00 7.80
CA LEU A 137 8.59 5.93 6.83
C LEU A 137 7.52 6.73 6.07
N LEU A 138 6.32 6.17 5.91
CA LEU A 138 5.21 6.82 5.22
C LEU A 138 4.39 7.74 6.12
N ALA A 139 4.33 7.47 7.41
CA ALA A 139 3.47 8.19 8.34
C ALA A 139 3.53 9.72 8.24
N PRO A 140 4.70 10.36 8.04
CA PRO A 140 4.78 11.80 7.87
C PRO A 140 4.16 12.34 6.57
N ASP A 141 4.04 11.49 5.54
CA ASP A 141 3.61 11.88 4.20
C ASP A 141 2.11 11.59 3.94
N VAL A 142 1.43 10.89 4.85
CA VAL A 142 0.04 10.43 4.63
C VAL A 142 -0.98 11.26 5.39
N ALA A 143 -2.19 11.36 4.82
CA ALA A 143 -3.27 12.13 5.43
C ALA A 143 -3.85 11.44 6.68
N VAL A 144 -3.90 10.10 6.69
CA VAL A 144 -4.48 9.32 7.80
C VAL A 144 -3.70 8.02 7.99
N SER A 145 -3.42 7.67 9.24
CA SER A 145 -2.78 6.40 9.61
C SER A 145 -3.67 5.66 10.63
N TYR A 146 -4.01 4.40 10.31
CA TYR A 146 -4.78 3.52 11.19
C TYR A 146 -3.92 2.37 11.67
N THR A 147 -3.84 2.20 13.00
CA THR A 147 -3.24 1.02 13.64
C THR A 147 -4.30 0.25 14.41
N HIS A 148 -4.40 -1.06 14.20
CA HIS A 148 -5.49 -1.87 14.73
C HIS A 148 -5.58 -1.92 16.27
N LEU A 149 -4.49 -1.64 16.97
CA LEU A 149 -4.41 -1.71 18.44
C LEU A 149 -4.33 -0.36 19.16
N ARG A 150 -4.37 0.78 18.45
CA ARG A 150 -4.31 2.11 19.05
C ARG A 150 -5.57 2.96 18.90
N ALA A 151 -6.68 2.36 18.54
CA ALA A 151 -7.95 3.09 18.37
C ALA A 151 -8.43 3.77 19.68
N HIS A 152 -7.91 3.36 20.83
CA HIS A 152 -8.23 3.97 22.14
C HIS A 152 -7.27 5.08 22.60
N GLU A 153 -6.09 5.23 21.98
CA GLU A 153 -5.09 6.22 22.42
C GLU A 153 -5.02 7.49 21.53
N THR A 154 -5.64 7.49 20.37
CA THR A 154 -5.58 8.63 19.44
C THR A 154 -6.56 9.76 19.75
N SER A 155 -7.37 9.65 20.81
CA SER A 155 -8.25 10.74 21.27
C SER A 155 -7.53 11.81 22.11
N ALA A 156 -6.23 11.70 22.37
CA ALA A 156 -5.51 12.55 23.31
C ALA A 156 -4.51 13.52 22.66
N HIS A 157 -4.37 13.55 21.35
CA HIS A 157 -3.46 14.49 20.67
C HIS A 157 -4.08 15.01 19.36
N LEU A 158 -5.01 15.91 19.52
CA LEU A 158 -5.36 16.98 18.59
C LEU A 158 -5.09 18.30 19.28
#